data_69bb9e2eebe053c42dfff5f5781c3f36
#
_entry.id   69bb9e2eebe053c42dfff5f5781c3f36
#
_cell.length_a   1.000
_cell.length_b   1.000
_cell.length_c   1.000
_cell.angle_alpha   90.00
_cell.angle_beta   90.00
_cell.angle_gamma   90.00
#
_symmetry.space_group_name_H-M   'P 1'
#
loop_
_entity.id
_entity.type
_entity.pdbx_description
1 polymer ?
#
loop_
_entity_poly.entity_id
_entity_poly.type
_entity_poly.pdbx_seq_one_letter_code
_entity_poly.pdbx_strand_id
1 'polypeptide(L)'
;MSKNRNIIEGRILSFDKSPFNKDFDFSSLNVDKKRIFIIDGIIDSIEPVNFIHPEFQDIEVIDYGDHLISAGFVDAHVHYPQTAIIASWGKRLIDWLNIYTFPEEMRFKSLNYASEVAARYIDFYLSNGTTTMASYCTIHQESVDAFFEYAAY
;
A
#
# COMPACT_ATOMS: atom_id res chain seq x y z
N MET A 1 3.78 26.40 11.25
CA MET A 1 3.38 25.07 11.79
C MET A 1 4.66 24.29 12.05
N SER A 2 4.75 23.56 13.18
CA SER A 2 5.90 22.68 13.42
C SER A 2 5.83 21.49 12.46
N LYS A 3 6.96 21.18 11.80
CA LYS A 3 7.08 19.99 10.95
C LYS A 3 6.86 18.72 11.79
N ASN A 4 6.08 17.77 11.28
CA ASN A 4 5.98 16.44 11.88
C ASN A 4 7.23 15.65 11.50
N ARG A 5 7.99 15.15 12.49
CA ARG A 5 9.25 14.43 12.25
C ARG A 5 9.21 13.08 12.92
N ASN A 6 9.64 12.05 12.21
CA ASN A 6 9.74 10.69 12.71
C ASN A 6 11.06 10.05 12.28
N ILE A 7 11.62 9.20 13.12
CA ILE A 7 12.78 8.36 12.80
C ILE A 7 12.35 6.91 12.94
N ILE A 8 12.56 6.12 11.89
CA ILE A 8 12.34 4.66 11.90
C ILE A 8 13.69 3.99 11.71
N GLU A 9 13.99 3.00 12.55
CA GLU A 9 15.19 2.18 12.45
C GLU A 9 14.81 0.71 12.20
N GLY A 10 15.55 0.02 11.33
CA GLY A 10 15.35 -1.39 11.03
C GLY A 10 16.22 -1.86 9.87
N ARG A 11 16.00 -3.09 9.42
CA ARG A 11 16.71 -3.63 8.25
C ARG A 11 16.02 -3.17 6.97
N ILE A 12 16.65 -2.23 6.26
CA ILE A 12 16.05 -1.62 5.05
C ILE A 12 16.38 -2.46 3.83
N LEU A 13 15.33 -2.95 3.15
CA LEU A 13 15.46 -3.60 1.84
C LEU A 13 15.48 -2.53 0.75
N SER A 14 16.60 -2.42 0.06
CA SER A 14 16.77 -1.48 -1.05
C SER A 14 17.59 -2.06 -2.19
N PHE A 15 17.53 -1.39 -3.34
CA PHE A 15 18.23 -1.81 -4.55
C PHE A 15 19.02 -0.64 -5.11
N ASP A 16 20.32 -0.85 -5.42
CA ASP A 16 21.17 0.15 -6.08
C ASP A 16 20.80 0.33 -7.56
N LYS A 17 20.23 -0.73 -8.16
CA LYS A 17 19.73 -0.75 -9.52
C LYS A 17 18.31 -1.32 -9.55
N SER A 18 17.50 -0.89 -10.51
CA SER A 18 16.18 -1.47 -10.70
C SER A 18 16.27 -2.99 -10.91
N PRO A 19 15.52 -3.81 -10.16
CA PRO A 19 15.50 -5.26 -10.33
C PRO A 19 14.91 -5.69 -11.70
N PHE A 20 14.32 -4.76 -12.45
CA PHE A 20 13.79 -4.99 -13.80
C PHE A 20 14.80 -4.69 -14.90
N ASN A 21 15.99 -4.19 -14.57
CA ASN A 21 17.04 -3.96 -15.56
C ASN A 21 17.65 -5.27 -16.02
N LYS A 22 18.05 -5.34 -17.30
CA LYS A 22 18.67 -6.55 -17.88
C LYS A 22 20.03 -6.91 -17.27
N ASP A 23 20.72 -5.92 -16.70
CA ASP A 23 22.02 -6.04 -16.05
C ASP A 23 21.90 -6.10 -14.51
N PHE A 24 20.69 -6.39 -14.00
CA PHE A 24 20.48 -6.59 -12.58
C PHE A 24 21.17 -7.88 -12.12
N ASP A 25 21.90 -7.79 -11.01
CA ASP A 25 22.37 -8.93 -10.26
C ASP A 25 22.08 -8.72 -8.76
N PHE A 26 22.13 -9.82 -7.98
CA PHE A 26 21.82 -9.77 -6.56
C PHE A 26 22.83 -8.99 -5.71
N SER A 27 24.00 -8.60 -6.25
CA SER A 27 24.93 -7.70 -5.58
C SER A 27 24.37 -6.27 -5.43
N SER A 28 23.33 -5.94 -6.21
CA SER A 28 22.60 -4.68 -6.13
C SER A 28 21.53 -4.65 -5.03
N LEU A 29 21.30 -5.78 -4.36
CA LEU A 29 20.37 -5.90 -3.24
C LEU A 29 21.06 -5.55 -1.93
N ASN A 30 20.51 -4.61 -1.20
CA ASN A 30 20.99 -4.21 0.12
C ASN A 30 19.94 -4.53 1.18
N VAL A 31 20.39 -5.10 2.31
CA VAL A 31 19.57 -5.38 3.49
C VAL A 31 20.38 -4.98 4.74
N ASP A 32 20.52 -3.68 4.94
CA ASP A 32 21.32 -3.13 6.04
C ASP A 32 20.44 -2.51 7.12
N LYS A 33 20.91 -2.53 8.38
CA LYS A 33 20.27 -1.77 9.46
C LYS A 33 20.59 -0.30 9.27
N LYS A 34 19.53 0.52 9.03
CA LYS A 34 19.60 1.95 8.74
C LYS A 34 18.48 2.70 9.44
N ARG A 35 18.56 4.02 9.40
CA ARG A 35 17.51 4.95 9.84
C ARG A 35 16.86 5.62 8.64
N ILE A 36 15.53 5.71 8.67
CA ILE A 36 14.73 6.50 7.75
C ILE A 36 14.31 7.76 8.49
N PHE A 37 14.67 8.92 7.99
CA PHE A 37 14.27 10.23 8.50
C PHE A 37 13.07 10.71 7.68
N ILE A 38 11.97 11.06 8.36
CA ILE A 38 10.70 11.40 7.74
C ILE A 38 10.26 12.78 8.20
N ILE A 39 9.91 13.66 7.25
CA ILE A 39 9.36 15.00 7.50
C ILE A 39 7.99 15.09 6.81
N ASP A 40 6.95 15.37 7.58
CA ASP A 40 5.57 15.53 7.07
C ASP A 40 5.10 14.37 6.17
N GLY A 41 5.47 13.14 6.56
CA GLY A 41 5.11 11.91 5.84
C GLY A 41 6.02 11.58 4.64
N ILE A 42 7.00 12.40 4.34
CA ILE A 42 7.93 12.19 3.21
C ILE A 42 9.30 11.75 3.74
N ILE A 43 9.91 10.76 3.10
CA ILE A 43 11.27 10.34 3.42
C ILE A 43 12.23 11.46 3.01
N ASP A 44 12.93 12.02 4.02
CA ASP A 44 13.97 13.03 3.82
C ASP A 44 15.29 12.38 3.45
N SER A 45 15.73 11.38 4.24
CA SER A 45 16.94 10.61 3.96
C SER A 45 16.90 9.20 4.56
N ILE A 46 17.79 8.33 4.08
CA ILE A 46 18.05 6.99 4.63
C ILE A 46 19.53 6.87 4.91
N GLU A 47 19.89 6.78 6.18
CA GLU A 47 21.28 6.92 6.63
C GLU A 47 21.73 5.75 7.52
N PRO A 48 23.02 5.54 7.70
CA PRO A 48 23.55 4.62 8.69
C PRO A 48 23.06 4.94 10.11
N VAL A 49 22.92 3.91 10.96
CA VAL A 49 22.39 4.04 12.34
C VAL A 49 23.13 5.09 13.18
N ASN A 50 24.43 5.29 12.94
CA ASN A 50 25.26 6.25 13.67
C ASN A 50 25.23 7.67 13.08
N PHE A 51 24.49 7.92 12.01
CA PHE A 51 24.33 9.26 11.44
C PHE A 51 23.52 10.15 12.38
N ILE A 52 23.98 11.38 12.58
CA ILE A 52 23.29 12.39 13.39
C ILE A 52 22.68 13.42 12.44
N HIS A 53 21.36 13.38 12.31
CA HIS A 53 20.64 14.34 11.48
C HIS A 53 20.41 15.64 12.26
N PRO A 54 20.82 16.82 11.74
CA PRO A 54 20.75 18.09 12.48
C PRO A 54 19.35 18.48 12.96
N GLU A 55 18.32 18.16 12.18
CA GLU A 55 16.93 18.53 12.49
C GLU A 55 16.19 17.50 13.35
N PHE A 56 16.82 16.37 13.75
CA PHE A 56 16.15 15.25 14.44
C PHE A 56 16.78 14.90 15.79
N GLN A 57 17.57 15.83 16.38
CA GLN A 57 18.34 15.52 17.62
C GLN A 57 17.45 15.17 18.81
N ASP A 58 16.23 15.73 18.88
CA ASP A 58 15.28 15.53 19.98
C ASP A 58 14.14 14.56 19.60
N ILE A 59 14.26 13.83 18.49
CA ILE A 59 13.23 12.90 18.02
C ILE A 59 13.58 11.48 18.46
N GLU A 60 12.62 10.82 19.12
CA GLU A 60 12.74 9.43 19.52
C GLU A 60 12.75 8.50 18.31
N VAL A 61 13.64 7.51 18.35
CA VAL A 61 13.76 6.49 17.28
C VAL A 61 12.75 5.38 17.53
N ILE A 62 11.92 5.09 16.53
CA ILE A 62 11.07 3.92 16.51
C ILE A 62 11.91 2.76 15.95
N ASP A 63 12.47 1.92 16.84
CA ASP A 63 13.31 0.78 16.45
C ASP A 63 12.47 -0.48 16.23
N TYR A 64 12.46 -0.96 15.00
CA TYR A 64 11.83 -2.23 14.60
C TYR A 64 12.79 -3.43 14.75
N GLY A 65 13.97 -3.25 15.33
CA GLY A 65 14.94 -4.32 15.57
C GLY A 65 15.41 -4.95 14.27
N ASP A 66 15.26 -6.28 14.17
CA ASP A 66 15.66 -7.05 12.99
C ASP A 66 14.57 -7.22 11.95
N HIS A 67 13.41 -6.54 12.10
CA HIS A 67 12.36 -6.58 11.11
C HIS A 67 12.81 -5.93 9.80
N LEU A 68 12.33 -6.52 8.68
CA LEU A 68 12.58 -6.00 7.36
C LEU A 68 11.62 -4.85 7.07
N ILE A 69 12.18 -3.72 6.64
CA ILE A 69 11.43 -2.57 6.16
C ILE A 69 11.66 -2.45 4.65
N SER A 70 10.60 -2.46 3.88
CA SER A 70 10.64 -2.30 2.42
C SER A 70 9.67 -1.21 1.96
N ALA A 71 9.81 -0.78 0.71
CA ALA A 71 8.73 -0.03 0.05
C ALA A 71 7.45 -0.86 0.05
N GLY A 72 6.31 -0.20 0.15
CA GLY A 72 5.01 -0.85 0.04
C GLY A 72 4.81 -1.48 -1.35
N PHE A 73 3.98 -2.52 -1.40
CA PHE A 73 3.67 -3.19 -2.68
C PHE A 73 2.78 -2.31 -3.56
N VAL A 74 2.96 -2.48 -4.87
CA VAL A 74 2.15 -1.83 -5.90
C VAL A 74 1.30 -2.88 -6.58
N ASP A 75 -0.03 -2.75 -6.49
CA ASP A 75 -0.98 -3.56 -7.24
C ASP A 75 -1.47 -2.77 -8.45
N ALA A 76 -0.99 -3.15 -9.63
CA ALA A 76 -1.27 -2.43 -10.88
C ALA A 76 -2.61 -2.80 -11.54
N HIS A 77 -3.36 -3.77 -10.98
CA HIS A 77 -4.65 -4.20 -11.53
C HIS A 77 -5.48 -4.94 -10.50
N VAL A 78 -6.48 -4.27 -9.92
CA VAL A 78 -7.35 -4.86 -8.91
C VAL A 78 -8.77 -4.33 -9.04
N HIS A 79 -9.74 -5.06 -8.49
CA HIS A 79 -11.17 -4.70 -8.49
C HIS A 79 -11.69 -4.69 -7.04
N TYR A 80 -11.69 -3.54 -6.38
CA TYR A 80 -12.17 -3.46 -5.01
C TYR A 80 -13.64 -3.89 -4.82
N PRO A 81 -14.55 -3.69 -5.82
CA PRO A 81 -15.94 -4.13 -5.66
C PRO A 81 -16.11 -5.65 -5.59
N GLN A 82 -15.08 -6.41 -5.96
CA GLN A 82 -15.13 -7.87 -5.96
C GLN A 82 -14.64 -8.50 -4.64
N THR A 83 -14.38 -7.69 -3.63
CA THR A 83 -13.89 -8.15 -2.32
C THR A 83 -14.81 -9.19 -1.68
N ALA A 84 -16.12 -9.02 -1.77
CA ALA A 84 -17.09 -9.95 -1.18
C ALA A 84 -17.22 -11.29 -1.93
N ILE A 85 -16.67 -11.39 -3.14
CA ILE A 85 -16.74 -12.59 -3.99
C ILE A 85 -15.38 -13.25 -4.20
N ILE A 86 -14.38 -12.91 -3.39
CA ILE A 86 -13.06 -13.56 -3.41
C ILE A 86 -13.25 -15.08 -3.30
N ALA A 87 -12.52 -15.82 -4.15
CA ALA A 87 -12.57 -17.28 -4.24
C ALA A 87 -13.92 -17.89 -4.68
N SER A 88 -14.88 -17.11 -5.15
CA SER A 88 -16.09 -17.65 -5.78
C SER A 88 -15.74 -18.42 -7.06
N TRP A 89 -16.23 -19.65 -7.18
CA TRP A 89 -15.88 -20.50 -8.29
C TRP A 89 -16.84 -20.35 -9.48
N GLY A 90 -16.29 -20.26 -10.67
CA GLY A 90 -17.06 -20.27 -11.93
C GLY A 90 -16.43 -21.22 -12.96
N LYS A 91 -17.27 -22.03 -13.62
CA LYS A 91 -16.80 -22.97 -14.65
C LYS A 91 -16.23 -22.25 -15.86
N ARG A 92 -16.86 -21.15 -16.28
CA ARG A 92 -16.41 -20.27 -17.36
C ARG A 92 -16.45 -18.84 -16.86
N LEU A 93 -15.65 -17.96 -17.47
CA LEU A 93 -15.60 -16.54 -17.09
C LEU A 93 -17.00 -15.90 -17.15
N ILE A 94 -17.76 -16.13 -18.22
CA ILE A 94 -19.08 -15.54 -18.38
C ILE A 94 -20.08 -16.01 -17.32
N ASP A 95 -19.99 -17.27 -16.87
CA ASP A 95 -20.83 -17.80 -15.79
C ASP A 95 -20.47 -17.13 -14.48
N TRP A 96 -19.17 -16.95 -14.18
CA TRP A 96 -18.68 -16.27 -13.00
C TRP A 96 -19.12 -14.79 -12.98
N LEU A 97 -19.01 -14.09 -14.11
CA LEU A 97 -19.45 -12.70 -14.23
C LEU A 97 -20.95 -12.57 -13.93
N ASN A 98 -21.79 -13.42 -14.52
CA ASN A 98 -23.25 -13.35 -14.37
C ASN A 98 -23.75 -13.80 -12.99
N ILE A 99 -23.07 -14.76 -12.36
CA ILE A 99 -23.52 -15.33 -11.09
C ILE A 99 -23.03 -14.49 -9.90
N TYR A 100 -21.81 -13.99 -9.96
CA TYR A 100 -21.16 -13.33 -8.83
C TYR A 100 -20.85 -11.86 -9.09
N THR A 101 -20.12 -11.54 -10.16
CA THR A 101 -19.55 -10.20 -10.36
C THR A 101 -20.61 -9.15 -10.60
N PHE A 102 -21.44 -9.32 -11.62
CA PHE A 102 -22.46 -8.30 -11.94
C PHE A 102 -23.50 -8.12 -10.85
N PRO A 103 -24.03 -9.18 -10.19
CA PRO A 103 -24.89 -8.99 -9.02
C PRO A 103 -24.22 -8.23 -7.88
N GLU A 104 -22.95 -8.52 -7.59
CA GLU A 104 -22.21 -7.83 -6.52
C GLU A 104 -21.93 -6.38 -6.88
N GLU A 105 -21.45 -6.11 -8.08
CA GLU A 105 -21.14 -4.75 -8.54
C GLU A 105 -22.38 -3.83 -8.58
N MET A 106 -23.57 -4.38 -8.84
CA MET A 106 -24.83 -3.61 -8.81
C MET A 106 -25.19 -3.10 -7.40
N ARG A 107 -24.69 -3.70 -6.34
CA ARG A 107 -24.89 -3.25 -4.94
C ARG A 107 -24.20 -1.91 -4.66
N PHE A 108 -23.16 -1.58 -5.40
CA PHE A 108 -22.37 -0.35 -5.27
C PHE A 108 -23.10 0.92 -5.73
N LYS A 109 -24.34 0.79 -6.22
CA LYS A 109 -25.28 1.91 -6.36
C LYS A 109 -25.64 2.52 -5.00
N SER A 110 -25.51 1.75 -3.91
CA SER A 110 -25.69 2.25 -2.56
C SER A 110 -24.37 2.82 -2.04
N LEU A 111 -24.30 4.12 -1.78
CA LEU A 111 -23.10 4.76 -1.19
C LEU A 111 -22.72 4.12 0.14
N ASN A 112 -23.69 3.81 1.00
CA ASN A 112 -23.42 3.16 2.28
C ASN A 112 -22.73 1.80 2.10
N TYR A 113 -23.19 0.99 1.14
CA TYR A 113 -22.57 -0.29 0.84
C TYR A 113 -21.18 -0.11 0.25
N ALA A 114 -21.02 0.79 -0.71
CA ALA A 114 -19.73 1.11 -1.33
C ALA A 114 -18.71 1.57 -0.28
N SER A 115 -19.11 2.45 0.65
CA SER A 115 -18.27 2.95 1.75
C SER A 115 -17.85 1.83 2.71
N GLU A 116 -18.77 0.95 3.10
CA GLU A 116 -18.44 -0.20 3.97
C GLU A 116 -17.41 -1.12 3.32
N VAL A 117 -17.58 -1.43 2.03
CA VAL A 117 -16.64 -2.29 1.31
C VAL A 117 -15.31 -1.57 1.08
N ALA A 118 -15.32 -0.28 0.73
CA ALA A 118 -14.10 0.50 0.53
C ALA A 118 -13.24 0.56 1.80
N ALA A 119 -13.85 0.84 2.97
CA ALA A 119 -13.16 0.86 4.24
C ALA A 119 -12.45 -0.47 4.53
N ARG A 120 -13.19 -1.58 4.44
CA ARG A 120 -12.64 -2.94 4.69
C ARG A 120 -11.55 -3.30 3.68
N TYR A 121 -11.73 -2.91 2.43
CA TYR A 121 -10.78 -3.17 1.37
C TYR A 121 -9.46 -2.44 1.59
N ILE A 122 -9.49 -1.16 1.92
CA ILE A 122 -8.28 -0.36 2.20
C ILE A 122 -7.54 -0.93 3.41
N ASP A 123 -8.24 -1.22 4.51
CA ASP A 123 -7.63 -1.84 5.69
C ASP A 123 -6.96 -3.19 5.36
N PHE A 124 -7.63 -4.02 4.55
CA PHE A 124 -7.11 -5.30 4.10
C PHE A 124 -5.84 -5.15 3.26
N TYR A 125 -5.82 -4.21 2.32
CA TYR A 125 -4.66 -3.96 1.47
C TYR A 125 -3.47 -3.43 2.27
N LEU A 126 -3.69 -2.44 3.12
CA LEU A 126 -2.64 -1.88 3.98
C LEU A 126 -2.08 -2.92 4.94
N SER A 127 -2.93 -3.74 5.56
CA SER A 127 -2.49 -4.82 6.47
C SER A 127 -1.65 -5.90 5.78
N ASN A 128 -1.75 -6.01 4.45
CA ASN A 128 -0.94 -6.91 3.62
C ASN A 128 0.24 -6.21 2.92
N GLY A 129 0.51 -4.95 3.24
CA GLY A 129 1.67 -4.20 2.77
C GLY A 129 1.51 -3.55 1.40
N THR A 130 0.31 -3.55 0.80
CA THR A 130 0.04 -2.84 -0.45
C THR A 130 -0.30 -1.38 -0.13
N THR A 131 0.48 -0.44 -0.67
CA THR A 131 0.33 1.00 -0.43
C THR A 131 -0.01 1.81 -1.68
N THR A 132 0.01 1.16 -2.83
CA THR A 132 -0.32 1.78 -4.12
C THR A 132 -1.14 0.81 -4.95
N MET A 133 -2.23 1.29 -5.55
CA MET A 133 -3.09 0.43 -6.34
C MET A 133 -3.75 1.16 -7.52
N ALA A 134 -3.91 0.45 -8.64
CA ALA A 134 -4.75 0.85 -9.75
C ALA A 134 -6.05 0.03 -9.69
N SER A 135 -7.06 0.56 -8.98
CA SER A 135 -8.30 -0.15 -8.72
C SER A 135 -9.40 0.20 -9.72
N TYR A 136 -10.03 -0.82 -10.27
CA TYR A 136 -11.31 -0.66 -10.93
C TYR A 136 -12.42 -0.49 -9.90
N CYS A 137 -13.28 0.49 -10.16
CA CYS A 137 -14.56 0.67 -9.51
C CYS A 137 -15.69 0.05 -10.37
N THR A 138 -16.95 0.27 -9.98
CA THR A 138 -18.09 -0.11 -10.80
C THR A 138 -18.53 1.04 -11.71
N ILE A 139 -19.60 0.82 -12.50
CA ILE A 139 -20.22 1.86 -13.32
C ILE A 139 -20.94 2.94 -12.49
N HIS A 140 -21.10 2.73 -11.18
CA HIS A 140 -21.80 3.66 -10.28
C HIS A 140 -20.82 4.70 -9.73
N GLN A 141 -21.18 5.97 -9.77
CA GLN A 141 -20.37 7.06 -9.22
C GLN A 141 -20.09 6.85 -7.73
N GLU A 142 -21.07 6.35 -6.98
CA GLU A 142 -20.96 6.06 -5.54
C GLU A 142 -19.81 5.11 -5.23
N SER A 143 -19.50 4.18 -6.14
CA SER A 143 -18.35 3.28 -6.02
C SER A 143 -17.03 4.03 -6.10
N VAL A 144 -16.94 5.01 -6.99
CA VAL A 144 -15.72 5.83 -7.16
C VAL A 144 -15.54 6.77 -5.97
N ASP A 145 -16.61 7.48 -5.60
CA ASP A 145 -16.58 8.45 -4.51
C ASP A 145 -16.19 7.80 -3.20
N ALA A 146 -16.81 6.64 -2.86
CA ALA A 146 -16.49 5.88 -1.66
C ALA A 146 -15.02 5.41 -1.65
N PHE A 147 -14.51 4.90 -2.77
CA PHE A 147 -13.14 4.43 -2.85
C PHE A 147 -12.13 5.55 -2.56
N PHE A 148 -12.29 6.70 -3.21
CA PHE A 148 -11.36 7.82 -3.03
C PHE A 148 -11.51 8.51 -1.67
N GLU A 149 -12.70 8.50 -1.07
CA GLU A 149 -12.90 8.99 0.28
C GLU A 149 -12.02 8.23 1.28
N TYR A 150 -12.01 6.90 1.21
CA TYR A 150 -11.20 6.06 2.12
C TYR A 150 -9.72 5.95 1.74
N ALA A 151 -9.37 6.10 0.47
CA ALA A 151 -7.98 6.08 0.02
C ALA A 151 -7.23 7.39 0.31
N ALA A 152 -7.92 8.49 0.65
CA ALA A 152 -7.32 9.79 0.95
C ALA A 152 -6.88 9.96 2.42
N TYR A 153 -7.18 8.99 3.27
CA TYR A 153 -6.80 8.95 4.69
C TYR A 153 -5.64 8.01 4.92
#